data_12f4ce3b4b783a59bfa57d0d629c88bb
#
_entry.id   12f4ce3b4b783a59bfa57d0d629c88bb
#
_cell.length_a   1.000
_cell.length_b   1.000
_cell.length_c   1.000
_cell.angle_alpha   90.00
_cell.angle_beta   90.00
_cell.angle_gamma   90.00
#
_symmetry.space_group_name_H-M   'P 1'
#
loop_
_entity.id
_entity.type
_entity.pdbx_description
1 polymer ?
#
loop_
_entity_poly.entity_id
_entity_poly.type
_entity_poly.pdbx_seq_one_letter_code
_entity_poly.pdbx_strand_id
1 'polypeptide(L)'
;MSETIMLCAADEVIEGEIKKAPLPDGTNVALYRVAGAIYATADMCTHGEASLSEEGIICGKIVECTFHFGTFDVTTGEPTGMPCEIPLKTYPVTVVDGRVQIEV
;
A
#
# COMPACT_ATOMS: atom_id res chain seq x y z
N MET A 1 21.11 2.16 -6.17
CA MET A 1 21.10 2.67 -4.78
C MET A 1 19.68 2.87 -4.32
N SER A 2 19.38 2.45 -3.11
CA SER A 2 18.07 2.70 -2.53
C SER A 2 18.04 4.09 -1.92
N GLU A 3 16.89 4.70 -1.94
CA GLU A 3 16.65 6.01 -1.33
C GLU A 3 15.56 5.86 -0.29
N THR A 4 15.77 6.45 0.88
CA THR A 4 14.79 6.41 1.96
C THR A 4 13.95 7.67 1.91
N ILE A 5 12.63 7.49 1.90
CA ILE A 5 11.67 8.60 1.86
C ILE A 5 10.80 8.54 3.09
N MET A 6 10.71 9.64 3.83
CA MET A 6 9.81 9.78 4.97
C MET A 6 8.42 10.18 4.47
N LEU A 7 7.39 9.48 4.91
CA LEU A 7 6.04 9.67 4.39
C LEU A 7 5.10 10.37 5.36
N CYS A 8 4.97 9.82 6.58
CA CYS A 8 3.99 10.33 7.53
C CYS A 8 4.27 9.79 8.93
N ALA A 9 3.50 10.24 9.90
CA ALA A 9 3.55 9.66 11.25
C ALA A 9 2.95 8.26 11.24
N ALA A 10 3.53 7.35 12.02
CA ALA A 10 3.06 5.96 12.07
C ALA A 10 1.62 5.85 12.60
N ASP A 11 1.22 6.73 13.50
CA ASP A 11 -0.13 6.70 14.05
C ASP A 11 -1.20 7.20 13.09
N GLU A 12 -0.81 7.73 11.94
CA GLU A 12 -1.76 8.08 10.87
C GLU A 12 -2.16 6.86 10.05
N VAL A 13 -1.43 5.74 10.16
CA VAL A 13 -1.74 4.49 9.45
C VAL A 13 -2.58 3.63 10.38
N ILE A 14 -3.86 3.54 10.10
CA ILE A 14 -4.86 2.94 10.99
C ILE A 14 -5.33 1.60 10.43
N GLU A 15 -5.47 0.58 11.29
CA GLU A 15 -6.02 -0.72 10.88
C GLU A 15 -7.39 -0.56 10.27
N GLY A 16 -7.61 -1.22 9.13
CA GLY A 16 -8.89 -1.13 8.43
C GLY A 16 -9.00 0.06 7.48
N GLU A 17 -7.99 0.93 7.43
CA GLU A 17 -7.96 2.08 6.53
C GLU A 17 -6.71 2.04 5.66
N ILE A 18 -6.77 2.68 4.50
CA ILE A 18 -5.63 2.78 3.58
C ILE A 18 -5.18 4.24 3.54
N LYS A 19 -3.92 4.47 3.85
CA LYS A 19 -3.35 5.83 3.86
C LYS A 19 -2.59 6.09 2.57
N LYS A 20 -2.98 7.15 1.84
CA LYS A 20 -2.24 7.58 0.64
C LYS A 20 -1.06 8.45 1.07
N ALA A 21 0.10 8.23 0.50
CA ALA A 21 1.27 9.07 0.71
C ALA A 21 1.95 9.36 -0.64
N PRO A 22 2.19 10.64 -0.96
CA PRO A 22 2.81 10.99 -2.25
C PRO A 22 4.32 10.77 -2.23
N LEU A 23 4.86 10.40 -3.39
CA LEU A 23 6.29 10.30 -3.62
C LEU A 23 6.79 11.50 -4.42
N PRO A 24 8.12 11.79 -4.35
CA PRO A 24 8.69 12.92 -5.08
C PRO A 24 8.53 12.84 -6.60
N ASP A 25 8.38 11.63 -7.14
CA ASP A 25 8.23 11.43 -8.59
C ASP A 25 6.79 11.65 -9.09
N GLY A 26 5.87 12.03 -8.21
CA GLY A 26 4.48 12.28 -8.58
C GLY A 26 3.55 11.08 -8.43
N THR A 27 4.09 9.90 -8.13
CA THR A 27 3.26 8.73 -7.85
C THR A 27 2.88 8.69 -6.36
N ASN A 28 2.01 7.76 -5.99
CA ASN A 28 1.58 7.60 -4.62
C ASN A 28 1.82 6.20 -4.11
N VAL A 29 1.95 6.09 -2.79
CA VAL A 29 2.08 4.83 -2.07
C VAL A 29 0.84 4.65 -1.21
N ALA A 30 0.34 3.43 -1.14
CA ALA A 30 -0.72 3.07 -0.21
C ALA A 30 -0.10 2.39 1.01
N LEU A 31 -0.46 2.87 2.20
CA LEU A 31 0.05 2.33 3.45
C LEU A 31 -1.08 1.62 4.20
N TYR A 32 -0.74 0.48 4.78
CA TYR A 32 -1.68 -0.38 5.48
C TYR A 32 -1.09 -0.82 6.82
N ARG A 33 -1.92 -0.91 7.84
CA ARG A 33 -1.51 -1.51 9.11
C ARG A 33 -2.18 -2.87 9.24
N VAL A 34 -1.37 -3.93 9.37
CA VAL A 34 -1.85 -5.30 9.47
C VAL A 34 -1.22 -5.93 10.71
N ALA A 35 -2.05 -6.29 11.67
CA ALA A 35 -1.59 -6.90 12.93
C ALA A 35 -0.48 -6.07 13.61
N GLY A 36 -0.63 -4.75 13.57
CA GLY A 36 0.33 -3.83 14.18
C GLY A 36 1.52 -3.45 13.32
N ALA A 37 1.78 -4.16 12.23
CA ALA A 37 2.87 -3.84 11.32
C ALA A 37 2.37 -2.99 10.14
N ILE A 38 3.25 -2.13 9.61
CA ILE A 38 2.91 -1.27 8.49
C ILE A 38 3.53 -1.79 7.21
N TYR A 39 2.72 -1.84 6.16
CA TYR A 39 3.14 -2.30 4.82
C TYR A 39 2.86 -1.21 3.80
N ALA A 40 3.63 -1.18 2.73
CA ALA A 40 3.49 -0.19 1.66
C ALA A 40 3.46 -0.87 0.31
N THR A 41 2.51 -0.46 -0.53
CA THR A 41 2.43 -0.89 -1.92
C THR A 41 2.27 0.34 -2.80
N ALA A 42 2.45 0.15 -4.12
CA ALA A 42 2.04 1.18 -5.06
C ALA A 42 0.53 1.42 -4.86
N ASP A 43 0.11 2.66 -4.96
CA ASP A 43 -1.30 3.02 -4.79
C ASP A 43 -2.16 2.64 -5.99
N MET A 44 -1.56 2.62 -7.17
CA MET A 44 -2.28 2.30 -8.41
C MET A 44 -2.48 0.79 -8.55
N CYS A 45 -3.73 0.36 -8.72
CA CYS A 45 -4.05 -1.03 -8.99
C CYS A 45 -3.45 -1.46 -10.33
N THR A 46 -2.76 -2.61 -10.36
CA THR A 46 -2.10 -3.09 -11.58
C THR A 46 -3.07 -3.49 -12.68
N HIS A 47 -4.32 -3.77 -12.33
CA HIS A 47 -5.32 -4.18 -13.31
C HIS A 47 -5.96 -2.98 -14.03
N GLY A 48 -5.98 -1.81 -13.42
CA GLY A 48 -6.60 -0.64 -14.00
C GLY A 48 -6.07 0.63 -13.35
N GLU A 49 -6.70 1.76 -13.66
CA GLU A 49 -6.26 3.07 -13.17
C GLU A 49 -6.94 3.47 -11.85
N ALA A 50 -7.23 2.52 -11.00
CA ALA A 50 -7.87 2.77 -9.71
C ALA A 50 -6.82 2.99 -8.63
N SER A 51 -7.05 4.01 -7.78
CA SER A 51 -6.25 4.26 -6.61
C SER A 51 -6.74 3.37 -5.47
N LEU A 52 -5.85 2.52 -4.93
CA LEU A 52 -6.23 1.63 -3.84
C LEU A 52 -6.59 2.39 -2.56
N SER A 53 -5.93 3.53 -2.30
CA SER A 53 -6.27 4.33 -1.13
C SER A 53 -7.63 5.00 -1.23
N GLU A 54 -8.12 5.26 -2.44
CA GLU A 54 -9.42 5.90 -2.66
C GLU A 54 -10.53 4.90 -2.96
N GLU A 55 -10.22 3.85 -3.73
CA GLU A 55 -11.21 2.91 -4.23
C GLU A 55 -11.08 1.51 -3.61
N GLY A 56 -10.02 1.27 -2.82
CA GLY A 56 -9.79 -0.04 -2.25
C GLY A 56 -10.42 -0.22 -0.89
N ILE A 57 -10.59 -1.48 -0.51
CA ILE A 57 -11.06 -1.87 0.82
C ILE A 57 -10.04 -2.86 1.39
N ILE A 58 -9.51 -2.57 2.58
CA ILE A 58 -8.58 -3.46 3.25
C ILE A 58 -9.32 -4.32 4.27
N CYS A 59 -9.06 -5.63 4.24
CA CYS A 59 -9.59 -6.57 5.23
C CYS A 59 -8.45 -7.48 5.66
N GLY A 60 -7.94 -7.29 6.87
CA GLY A 60 -6.75 -7.98 7.32
C GLY A 60 -5.56 -7.60 6.44
N LYS A 61 -4.96 -8.57 5.77
CA LYS A 61 -3.83 -8.35 4.85
C LYS A 61 -4.25 -8.29 3.39
N ILE A 62 -5.54 -8.41 3.10
CA ILE A 62 -6.05 -8.45 1.73
C ILE A 62 -6.70 -7.11 1.39
N VAL A 63 -6.24 -6.49 0.30
CA VAL A 63 -6.89 -5.30 -0.24
C VAL A 63 -7.69 -5.69 -1.48
N GLU A 64 -8.94 -5.21 -1.56
CA GLU A 64 -9.79 -5.40 -2.72
C GLU A 64 -9.88 -4.09 -3.49
N CYS A 65 -9.65 -4.16 -4.81
CA CYS A 65 -9.90 -3.04 -5.69
C CYS A 65 -11.39 -3.08 -6.06
N THR A 66 -12.16 -2.10 -5.59
CA THR A 66 -13.61 -2.10 -5.83
C THR A 66 -13.98 -1.84 -7.28
N PHE A 67 -13.02 -1.40 -8.09
CA PHE A 67 -13.24 -1.14 -9.51
C PHE A 67 -13.53 -2.43 -10.28
N HIS A 68 -12.78 -3.50 -10.00
CA HIS A 68 -12.91 -4.78 -10.70
C HIS A 68 -13.01 -5.96 -9.74
N PHE A 69 -13.04 -5.71 -8.44
CA PHE A 69 -13.14 -6.72 -7.39
C PHE A 69 -11.97 -7.71 -7.32
N GLY A 70 -10.82 -7.33 -7.91
CA GLY A 70 -9.60 -8.11 -7.74
C GLY A 70 -8.97 -7.86 -6.38
N THR A 71 -8.20 -8.82 -5.87
CA THR A 71 -7.59 -8.73 -4.55
C THR A 71 -6.10 -8.97 -4.58
N PHE A 72 -5.39 -8.38 -3.61
CA PHE A 72 -3.95 -8.52 -3.43
C PHE A 72 -3.64 -8.74 -1.95
N ASP A 73 -2.55 -9.46 -1.69
CA ASP A 73 -1.97 -9.55 -0.34
C ASP A 73 -1.00 -8.37 -0.18
N VAL A 74 -1.31 -7.45 0.73
CA VAL A 74 -0.49 -6.23 0.87
C VAL A 74 0.88 -6.50 1.49
N THR A 75 1.07 -7.65 2.15
CA THR A 75 2.36 -8.00 2.75
C THR A 75 3.36 -8.50 1.72
N THR A 76 2.90 -9.02 0.59
CA THR A 76 3.76 -9.55 -0.47
C THR A 76 3.55 -8.86 -1.83
N GLY A 77 2.40 -8.22 -2.01
CA GLY A 77 2.01 -7.63 -3.29
C GLY A 77 1.41 -8.62 -4.26
N GLU A 78 1.30 -9.90 -3.89
CA GLU A 78 0.82 -10.92 -4.81
C GLU A 78 -0.69 -10.83 -5.04
N PRO A 79 -1.15 -11.02 -6.29
CA PRO A 79 -2.58 -11.08 -6.55
C PRO A 79 -3.18 -12.34 -5.95
N THR A 80 -4.32 -12.19 -5.29
CA THR A 80 -5.01 -13.31 -4.62
C THR A 80 -6.38 -13.58 -5.19
N GLY A 81 -6.87 -12.70 -6.09
CA GLY A 81 -8.17 -12.89 -6.71
C GLY A 81 -8.24 -12.24 -8.08
N MET A 82 -8.90 -12.94 -9.01
CA MET A 82 -9.13 -12.45 -10.36
C MET A 82 -9.96 -11.16 -10.34
N PRO A 83 -9.76 -10.22 -11.25
CA PRO A 83 -8.91 -10.31 -12.43
C PRO A 83 -7.47 -9.86 -12.23
N CYS A 84 -7.03 -9.63 -11.01
CA CYS A 84 -5.66 -9.19 -10.74
C CYS A 84 -4.69 -10.33 -10.99
N GLU A 85 -3.72 -10.09 -11.88
CA GLU A 85 -2.71 -11.09 -12.26
C GLU A 85 -1.29 -10.58 -12.08
N ILE A 86 -1.10 -9.26 -12.05
CA ILE A 86 0.21 -8.65 -11.92
C ILE A 86 0.40 -8.20 -10.48
N PRO A 87 1.50 -8.62 -9.81
CA PRO A 87 1.73 -8.21 -8.43
C PRO A 87 1.83 -6.69 -8.27
N LEU A 88 1.41 -6.19 -7.12
CA LEU A 88 1.65 -4.80 -6.74
C LEU A 88 3.11 -4.64 -6.34
N LYS A 89 3.71 -3.52 -6.71
CA LYS A 89 5.03 -3.19 -6.20
C LYS A 89 4.92 -2.93 -4.70
N THR A 90 5.81 -3.54 -3.91
CA THR A 90 5.90 -3.31 -2.48
C THR A 90 7.16 -2.52 -2.16
N TYR A 91 7.17 -1.86 -1.01
CA TYR A 91 8.30 -1.06 -0.55
C TYR A 91 8.66 -1.49 0.86
N PRO A 92 9.95 -1.70 1.16
CA PRO A 92 10.37 -1.96 2.53
C PRO A 92 10.00 -0.78 3.43
N VAL A 93 9.41 -1.07 4.57
CA VAL A 93 8.93 -0.06 5.52
C VAL A 93 9.75 -0.12 6.80
N THR A 94 10.18 1.05 7.27
CA THR A 94 10.84 1.19 8.57
C THR A 94 10.14 2.29 9.33
N VAL A 95 9.93 2.10 10.63
CA VAL A 95 9.38 3.15 11.49
C VAL A 95 10.50 3.65 12.39
N VAL A 96 10.81 4.95 12.26
CA VAL A 96 11.89 5.60 13.01
C VAL A 96 11.30 6.80 13.71
N ASP A 97 11.44 6.85 15.04
CA ASP A 97 10.93 7.94 15.87
C ASP A 97 9.44 8.22 15.60
N GLY A 98 8.65 7.16 15.44
CA GLY A 98 7.21 7.27 15.19
C GLY A 98 6.85 7.74 13.79
N ARG A 99 7.79 7.71 12.84
CA ARG A 99 7.54 8.11 11.45
C ARG A 99 7.79 6.98 10.48
N VAL A 100 6.92 6.88 9.48
CA VAL A 100 7.01 5.85 8.46
C VAL A 100 7.98 6.28 7.37
N GLN A 101 8.93 5.41 7.07
CA GLN A 101 9.88 5.59 5.97
C GLN A 101 9.81 4.39 5.06
N ILE A 102 10.01 4.61 3.76
CA ILE A 102 10.12 3.51 2.79
C ILE A 102 11.42 3.65 2.00
N GLU A 103 11.86 2.54 1.42
CA GLU A 103 12.95 2.53 0.47
C GLU A 103 12.40 2.42 -0.94
N VAL A 104 12.90 3.26 -1.81
CA VAL A 104 12.52 3.27 -3.23
C VAL A 104 13.70 2.94 -4.14
#